data_2141f1ffcf98fcdde721cd12bd170230
#
_entry.id   2141f1ffcf98fcdde721cd12bd170230
#
_cell.length_a   1.000
_cell.length_b   1.000
_cell.length_c   1.000
_cell.angle_alpha   90.00
_cell.angle_beta   90.00
_cell.angle_gamma   90.00
#
_symmetry.space_group_name_H-M   'P 1'
#
loop_
_entity.id
_entity.type
_entity.pdbx_description
1 polymer ?
#
loop_
_entity_poly.entity_id
_entity_poly.type
_entity_poly.pdbx_seq_one_letter_code
_entity_poly.pdbx_strand_id
1 'polypeptide(L)'
;MPNASSPAAGNASRRNFLIATASTAALPAVARAASAKAVLAQDPRNVSAPIGLALRVNGGERLVALDIRTTLLDALREHLGLTGSKKGCDHGQCGACTVLVDGRRVLSCLMLAASAEGRDITTIEGLAKPDGPLHPMQQAFIDHDAFQCGYCTPGQIMSAIGCVREGHASSDAAIREYMSGNLCRCAAYPNIVAAINQAKGLMKET
;
A
#
# COMPACT_ATOMS: atom_id res chain seq x y z
N MET A 1 40.93 61.69 5.02
CA MET A 1 40.03 60.56 4.69
C MET A 1 40.27 59.46 5.69
N PRO A 2 39.34 59.16 6.60
CA PRO A 2 39.57 58.16 7.62
C PRO A 2 39.08 56.79 7.20
N ASN A 3 39.89 55.84 7.58
CA ASN A 3 39.81 54.40 7.44
C ASN A 3 38.70 53.80 8.33
N ALA A 4 37.79 53.04 7.79
CA ALA A 4 36.79 52.33 8.54
C ALA A 4 37.22 50.88 8.72
N SER A 5 37.57 50.53 9.98
CA SER A 5 37.91 49.18 10.42
C SER A 5 36.67 48.33 10.64
N SER A 6 36.62 47.18 9.95
CA SER A 6 35.61 46.13 10.10
C SER A 6 35.83 45.36 11.42
N PRO A 7 34.78 44.96 12.18
CA PRO A 7 34.97 44.14 13.35
C PRO A 7 35.08 42.64 12.94
N ALA A 8 36.02 41.97 13.62
CA ALA A 8 36.33 40.57 13.48
C ALA A 8 35.17 39.68 13.89
N ALA A 9 34.85 38.68 13.05
CA ALA A 9 33.94 37.62 13.35
C ALA A 9 34.51 36.67 14.43
N GLY A 10 33.82 36.58 15.57
CA GLY A 10 34.19 35.71 16.64
C GLY A 10 34.03 34.22 16.28
N ASN A 11 35.12 33.45 16.46
CA ASN A 11 35.12 31.99 16.29
C ASN A 11 34.22 31.33 17.35
N ALA A 12 33.06 30.85 16.91
CA ALA A 12 32.24 29.96 17.71
C ALA A 12 32.93 28.58 17.81
N SER A 13 33.43 28.25 19.01
CA SER A 13 34.15 27.00 19.25
C SER A 13 33.27 25.79 19.02
N ARG A 14 33.76 24.82 18.25
CA ARG A 14 33.14 23.51 18.00
C ARG A 14 32.71 22.75 19.28
N ARG A 15 33.23 23.17 20.40
CA ARG A 15 32.95 22.58 21.73
C ARG A 15 31.57 22.95 22.27
N ASN A 16 31.02 24.11 21.91
CA ASN A 16 29.68 24.54 22.36
C ASN A 16 28.53 23.95 21.54
N PHE A 17 28.83 23.45 20.34
CA PHE A 17 27.81 22.77 19.48
C PHE A 17 27.45 21.36 20.01
N LEU A 18 28.38 20.65 20.66
CA LEU A 18 28.18 19.29 21.17
C LEU A 18 27.45 19.23 22.52
N ILE A 19 27.33 20.33 23.24
CA ILE A 19 26.62 20.36 24.55
C ILE A 19 25.12 20.61 24.34
N ALA A 20 24.70 21.25 23.23
CA ALA A 20 23.30 21.56 22.97
C ALA A 20 22.49 20.36 22.41
N THR A 21 23.13 19.27 21.96
CA THR A 21 22.48 18.11 21.35
C THR A 21 22.14 16.97 22.31
N ALA A 22 22.59 17.02 23.58
CA ALA A 22 22.39 15.92 24.55
C ALA A 22 21.08 16.00 25.34
N SER A 23 20.31 17.09 25.26
CA SER A 23 19.13 17.31 26.12
C SER A 23 17.76 17.11 25.42
N THR A 24 17.72 16.73 24.14
CA THR A 24 16.47 16.64 23.38
C THR A 24 16.02 15.21 23.00
N ALA A 25 16.74 14.18 23.49
CA ALA A 25 16.47 12.80 23.08
C ALA A 25 15.38 12.06 23.88
N ALA A 26 14.82 12.66 24.94
CA ALA A 26 13.91 11.96 25.86
C ALA A 26 12.41 12.31 25.73
N LEU A 27 12.00 13.22 24.84
CA LEU A 27 10.61 13.73 24.79
C LEU A 27 9.70 13.24 23.62
N PRO A 28 10.12 12.48 22.62
CA PRO A 28 9.17 12.12 21.54
C PRO A 28 8.24 10.95 21.85
N ALA A 29 8.55 10.07 22.82
CA ALA A 29 7.76 8.88 23.06
C ALA A 29 6.44 9.16 23.81
N VAL A 30 6.47 10.09 24.78
CA VAL A 30 5.28 10.43 25.60
C VAL A 30 4.30 11.29 24.81
N ALA A 31 4.79 12.20 23.96
CA ALA A 31 3.93 13.02 23.09
C ALA A 31 3.19 12.19 22.04
N ARG A 32 3.80 11.12 21.53
CA ARG A 32 3.18 10.23 20.56
C ARG A 32 2.07 9.37 21.16
N ALA A 33 2.22 8.91 22.39
CA ALA A 33 1.18 8.15 23.11
C ALA A 33 -0.01 9.04 23.49
N ALA A 34 0.21 10.31 23.85
CA ALA A 34 -0.85 11.25 24.14
C ALA A 34 -1.65 11.65 22.87
N SER A 35 -0.97 11.81 21.71
CA SER A 35 -1.63 12.09 20.43
C SER A 35 -2.52 10.93 19.96
N ALA A 36 -2.08 9.68 20.12
CA ALA A 36 -2.87 8.50 19.77
C ALA A 36 -4.14 8.39 20.65
N LYS A 37 -4.04 8.74 21.94
CA LYS A 37 -5.18 8.72 22.86
C LYS A 37 -6.19 9.86 22.58
N ALA A 38 -5.72 11.01 22.09
CA ALA A 38 -6.58 12.14 21.74
C ALA A 38 -7.41 11.87 20.45
N VAL A 39 -6.87 11.07 19.51
CA VAL A 39 -7.59 10.68 18.27
C VAL A 39 -8.78 9.77 18.57
N LEU A 40 -8.76 9.04 19.69
CA LEU A 40 -9.82 8.08 20.05
C LEU A 40 -10.98 8.70 20.86
N ALA A 41 -10.90 9.98 21.25
CA ALA A 41 -11.88 10.66 22.11
C ALA A 41 -12.76 11.63 21.31
N GLN A 42 -13.36 11.21 20.19
CA GLN A 42 -14.19 12.08 19.36
C GLN A 42 -15.69 11.93 19.68
N ASP A 43 -16.46 13.04 19.55
CA ASP A 43 -17.91 13.05 19.75
C ASP A 43 -18.57 12.12 18.71
N PRO A 44 -19.24 11.03 19.12
CA PRO A 44 -19.87 10.08 18.19
C PRO A 44 -21.01 10.68 17.36
N ARG A 45 -21.46 11.88 17.71
CA ARG A 45 -22.50 12.61 16.97
C ARG A 45 -21.96 13.43 15.80
N ASN A 46 -20.63 13.64 15.73
CA ASN A 46 -20.03 14.35 14.61
C ASN A 46 -19.54 13.33 13.55
N VAL A 47 -20.43 12.93 12.66
CA VAL A 47 -20.16 11.95 11.58
C VAL A 47 -19.12 12.42 10.56
N SER A 48 -18.76 13.70 10.57
CA SER A 48 -17.71 14.26 9.71
C SER A 48 -16.34 14.29 10.41
N ALA A 49 -16.27 13.99 11.71
CA ALA A 49 -15.00 13.94 12.42
C ALA A 49 -14.23 12.68 12.03
N PRO A 50 -12.90 12.77 11.80
CA PRO A 50 -12.09 11.60 11.54
C PRO A 50 -12.15 10.60 12.71
N ILE A 51 -12.33 9.33 12.40
CA ILE A 51 -12.24 8.23 13.36
C ILE A 51 -10.85 7.58 13.31
N GLY A 52 -10.34 7.15 14.47
CA GLY A 52 -9.11 6.37 14.54
C GLY A 52 -9.40 4.92 14.13
N LEU A 53 -8.67 4.42 13.15
CA LEU A 53 -8.76 3.04 12.67
C LEU A 53 -7.40 2.35 12.80
N ALA A 54 -7.41 1.07 13.20
CA ALA A 54 -6.25 0.20 13.19
C ALA A 54 -6.35 -0.77 12.01
N LEU A 55 -5.58 -0.53 10.95
CA LEU A 55 -5.55 -1.37 9.75
C LEU A 55 -4.32 -2.28 9.78
N ARG A 56 -4.49 -3.58 9.61
CA ARG A 56 -3.38 -4.53 9.43
C ARG A 56 -3.04 -4.63 7.95
N VAL A 57 -1.95 -3.99 7.54
CA VAL A 57 -1.54 -3.91 6.13
C VAL A 57 -0.14 -4.49 5.96
N ASN A 58 -0.02 -5.48 5.10
CA ASN A 58 1.24 -6.17 4.77
C ASN A 58 1.96 -6.70 6.02
N GLY A 59 1.20 -7.29 6.95
CA GLY A 59 1.70 -7.84 8.21
C GLY A 59 2.04 -6.82 9.30
N GLY A 60 1.83 -5.52 9.04
CA GLY A 60 2.04 -4.43 10.01
C GLY A 60 0.76 -3.72 10.39
N GLU A 61 0.63 -3.32 11.66
CA GLU A 61 -0.48 -2.49 12.11
C GLU A 61 -0.20 -1.01 11.77
N ARG A 62 -1.21 -0.33 11.22
CA ARG A 62 -1.18 1.08 10.81
C ARG A 62 -2.35 1.82 11.44
N LEU A 63 -2.04 2.78 12.30
CA LEU A 63 -3.05 3.67 12.89
C LEU A 63 -3.26 4.87 11.96
N VAL A 64 -4.50 5.09 11.54
CA VAL A 64 -4.89 6.21 10.68
C VAL A 64 -6.14 6.89 11.23
N ALA A 65 -6.24 8.20 11.04
CA ALA A 65 -7.46 8.96 11.34
C ALA A 65 -8.14 9.34 10.03
N LEU A 66 -9.34 8.80 9.79
CA LEU A 66 -10.03 8.91 8.51
C LEU A 66 -11.49 9.31 8.70
N ASP A 67 -12.07 10.00 7.72
CA ASP A 67 -13.52 10.08 7.57
C ASP A 67 -14.07 8.66 7.36
N ILE A 68 -15.15 8.30 8.05
CA ILE A 68 -15.75 6.95 7.99
C ILE A 68 -16.13 6.53 6.56
N ARG A 69 -16.31 7.49 5.65
CA ARG A 69 -16.67 7.27 4.24
C ARG A 69 -15.45 7.00 3.36
N THR A 70 -14.23 7.12 3.91
CA THR A 70 -13.00 6.87 3.15
C THR A 70 -12.95 5.45 2.65
N THR A 71 -12.72 5.27 1.35
CA THR A 71 -12.54 3.94 0.76
C THR A 71 -11.21 3.33 1.22
N LEU A 72 -11.13 2.01 1.21
CA LEU A 72 -9.87 1.31 1.49
C LEU A 72 -8.78 1.73 0.50
N LEU A 73 -9.13 1.94 -0.78
CA LEU A 73 -8.21 2.43 -1.79
C LEU A 73 -7.60 3.77 -1.43
N ASP A 74 -8.43 4.73 -1.01
CA ASP A 74 -7.95 6.06 -0.62
C ASP A 74 -7.13 6.01 0.68
N ALA A 75 -7.56 5.19 1.65
CA ALA A 75 -6.78 4.97 2.87
C ALA A 75 -5.37 4.44 2.55
N LEU A 76 -5.25 3.44 1.67
CA LEU A 76 -3.97 2.89 1.26
C LEU A 76 -3.09 3.92 0.53
N ARG A 77 -3.66 4.63 -0.46
CA ARG A 77 -2.91 5.51 -1.34
C ARG A 77 -2.57 6.86 -0.72
N GLU A 78 -3.59 7.54 -0.19
CA GLU A 78 -3.49 8.95 0.20
C GLU A 78 -3.05 9.11 1.67
N HIS A 79 -3.34 8.12 2.52
CA HIS A 79 -3.01 8.19 3.95
C HIS A 79 -1.83 7.30 4.36
N LEU A 80 -1.68 6.13 3.74
CA LEU A 80 -0.58 5.21 4.03
C LEU A 80 0.56 5.26 3.02
N GLY A 81 0.41 6.00 1.90
CA GLY A 81 1.43 6.13 0.86
C GLY A 81 1.66 4.84 0.04
N LEU A 82 0.78 3.85 0.14
CA LEU A 82 0.84 2.60 -0.61
C LEU A 82 0.18 2.78 -1.98
N THR A 83 0.92 3.34 -2.92
CA THR A 83 0.41 3.77 -4.22
C THR A 83 0.40 2.70 -5.31
N GLY A 84 0.81 1.47 -4.98
CA GLY A 84 0.82 0.33 -5.90
C GLY A 84 -0.58 -0.03 -6.39
N SER A 85 -1.58 -0.16 -5.50
CA SER A 85 -2.98 -0.28 -5.91
C SER A 85 -3.45 1.00 -6.62
N LYS A 86 -4.09 0.87 -7.78
CA LYS A 86 -4.38 2.01 -8.68
C LYS A 86 -5.85 2.40 -8.68
N LYS A 87 -6.10 3.72 -8.69
CA LYS A 87 -7.43 4.29 -8.89
C LYS A 87 -7.69 4.45 -10.38
N GLY A 88 -8.32 3.44 -11.01
CA GLY A 88 -8.73 3.50 -12.41
C GLY A 88 -10.13 4.09 -12.56
N CYS A 89 -11.16 3.25 -12.40
CA CYS A 89 -12.56 3.66 -12.56
C CYS A 89 -13.21 4.23 -11.30
N ASP A 90 -12.71 3.86 -10.12
CA ASP A 90 -13.23 4.23 -8.80
C ASP A 90 -14.69 3.80 -8.52
N HIS A 91 -15.19 2.82 -9.28
CA HIS A 91 -16.56 2.27 -9.13
C HIS A 91 -16.64 0.77 -9.46
N GLY A 92 -15.55 0.03 -9.20
CA GLY A 92 -15.56 -1.43 -9.21
C GLY A 92 -15.50 -2.12 -10.58
N GLN A 93 -15.26 -1.40 -11.70
CA GLN A 93 -15.36 -1.97 -13.05
C GLN A 93 -14.01 -2.44 -13.63
N CYS A 94 -12.88 -1.89 -13.20
CA CYS A 94 -11.61 -2.11 -13.90
C CYS A 94 -10.64 -3.07 -13.19
N GLY A 95 -10.84 -3.35 -11.91
CA GLY A 95 -9.97 -4.24 -11.13
C GLY A 95 -8.56 -3.71 -10.80
N ALA A 96 -8.19 -2.49 -11.23
CA ALA A 96 -6.85 -1.93 -10.97
C ALA A 96 -6.55 -1.71 -9.48
N CYS A 97 -7.59 -1.63 -8.64
CA CYS A 97 -7.53 -1.45 -7.21
C CYS A 97 -7.59 -2.77 -6.41
N THR A 98 -7.53 -3.93 -7.06
CA THR A 98 -7.63 -5.22 -6.37
C THR A 98 -6.53 -5.36 -5.32
N VAL A 99 -6.94 -5.73 -4.11
CA VAL A 99 -6.10 -6.15 -2.97
C VAL A 99 -6.61 -7.48 -2.44
N LEU A 100 -5.87 -8.13 -1.55
CA LEU A 100 -6.38 -9.28 -0.81
C LEU A 100 -6.76 -8.83 0.60
N VAL A 101 -7.97 -9.18 1.03
CA VAL A 101 -8.44 -9.01 2.41
C VAL A 101 -8.77 -10.38 2.95
N ASP A 102 -8.08 -10.79 4.01
CA ASP A 102 -8.10 -12.16 4.55
C ASP A 102 -7.87 -13.21 3.44
N GLY A 103 -6.93 -12.92 2.53
CA GLY A 103 -6.56 -13.78 1.40
C GLY A 103 -7.54 -13.77 0.22
N ARG A 104 -8.67 -13.07 0.28
CA ARG A 104 -9.70 -13.01 -0.78
C ARG A 104 -9.59 -11.73 -1.60
N ARG A 105 -9.86 -11.80 -2.88
CA ARG A 105 -9.85 -10.64 -3.78
C ARG A 105 -10.94 -9.64 -3.41
N VAL A 106 -10.57 -8.39 -3.24
CA VAL A 106 -11.48 -7.28 -2.96
C VAL A 106 -11.13 -6.08 -3.81
N LEU A 107 -12.16 -5.43 -4.35
CA LEU A 107 -12.02 -4.14 -5.03
C LEU A 107 -11.98 -3.02 -3.98
N SER A 108 -10.79 -2.55 -3.65
CA SER A 108 -10.60 -1.60 -2.53
C SER A 108 -11.31 -0.25 -2.72
N CYS A 109 -11.67 0.13 -3.96
CA CYS A 109 -12.48 1.32 -4.24
C CYS A 109 -13.96 1.17 -3.80
N LEU A 110 -14.46 -0.05 -3.61
CA LEU A 110 -15.83 -0.32 -3.16
C LEU A 110 -15.91 -0.73 -1.68
N MET A 111 -14.78 -0.89 -1.01
CA MET A 111 -14.72 -1.24 0.41
C MET A 111 -14.41 0.01 1.24
N LEU A 112 -15.15 0.26 2.29
CA LEU A 112 -14.80 1.30 3.27
C LEU A 112 -13.60 0.86 4.10
N ALA A 113 -12.68 1.79 4.40
CA ALA A 113 -11.54 1.50 5.28
C ALA A 113 -11.98 1.00 6.66
N ALA A 114 -13.05 1.57 7.20
CA ALA A 114 -13.63 1.13 8.47
C ALA A 114 -14.10 -0.32 8.46
N SER A 115 -14.56 -0.85 7.31
CA SER A 115 -14.97 -2.25 7.17
C SER A 115 -13.78 -3.22 7.07
N ALA A 116 -12.57 -2.70 6.92
CA ALA A 116 -11.34 -3.48 6.87
C ALA A 116 -10.60 -3.53 8.21
N GLU A 117 -11.10 -2.83 9.25
CA GLU A 117 -10.51 -2.86 10.58
C GLU A 117 -10.48 -4.29 11.14
N GLY A 118 -9.33 -4.68 11.71
CA GLY A 118 -9.13 -6.02 12.25
C GLY A 118 -8.92 -7.13 11.22
N ARG A 119 -8.95 -6.82 9.91
CA ARG A 119 -8.74 -7.78 8.82
C ARG A 119 -7.32 -7.66 8.26
N ASP A 120 -6.80 -8.75 7.72
CA ASP A 120 -5.48 -8.77 7.09
C ASP A 120 -5.56 -8.28 5.64
N ILE A 121 -4.94 -7.14 5.38
CA ILE A 121 -4.89 -6.52 4.06
C ILE A 121 -3.51 -6.78 3.45
N THR A 122 -3.48 -7.40 2.27
CA THR A 122 -2.25 -7.56 1.48
C THR A 122 -2.38 -6.74 0.21
N THR A 123 -1.41 -5.86 -0.01
CA THR A 123 -1.28 -5.07 -1.24
C THR A 123 -0.11 -5.59 -2.08
N ILE A 124 0.07 -5.05 -3.28
CA ILE A 124 1.18 -5.44 -4.17
C ILE A 124 2.55 -5.23 -3.51
N GLU A 125 2.70 -4.22 -2.66
CA GLU A 125 3.92 -3.92 -1.93
C GLU A 125 4.26 -4.98 -0.88
N GLY A 126 3.27 -5.73 -0.40
CA GLY A 126 3.45 -6.76 0.62
C GLY A 126 3.72 -8.16 0.08
N LEU A 127 3.77 -8.35 -1.24
CA LEU A 127 4.00 -9.68 -1.83
C LEU A 127 5.44 -10.16 -1.73
N ALA A 128 6.40 -9.25 -1.87
CA ALA A 128 7.82 -9.52 -1.72
C ALA A 128 8.36 -8.80 -0.47
N LYS A 129 9.34 -9.40 0.19
CA LYS A 129 10.08 -8.72 1.26
C LYS A 129 11.05 -7.71 0.65
N PRO A 130 11.37 -6.60 1.34
CA PRO A 130 12.48 -5.76 0.96
C PRO A 130 13.74 -6.62 0.80
N ASP A 131 14.45 -6.42 -0.30
CA ASP A 131 15.69 -7.17 -0.66
C ASP A 131 15.50 -8.69 -0.80
N GLY A 132 14.28 -9.20 -0.79
CA GLY A 132 13.94 -10.60 -1.03
C GLY A 132 13.63 -10.90 -2.50
N PRO A 133 13.49 -12.19 -2.86
CA PRO A 133 13.03 -12.57 -4.19
C PRO A 133 11.59 -12.07 -4.41
N LEU A 134 11.27 -11.79 -5.67
CA LEU A 134 9.91 -11.46 -6.08
C LEU A 134 8.96 -12.64 -5.79
N HIS A 135 7.70 -12.33 -5.54
CA HIS A 135 6.67 -13.36 -5.50
C HIS A 135 6.59 -14.07 -6.87
N PRO A 136 6.39 -15.41 -6.95
CA PRO A 136 6.35 -16.14 -8.21
C PRO A 136 5.45 -15.51 -9.28
N MET A 137 4.31 -14.96 -8.89
CA MET A 137 3.42 -14.25 -9.81
C MET A 137 4.03 -12.95 -10.35
N GLN A 138 4.76 -12.20 -9.53
CA GLN A 138 5.45 -10.99 -9.99
C GLN A 138 6.56 -11.35 -10.99
N GLN A 139 7.34 -12.39 -10.70
CA GLN A 139 8.39 -12.85 -11.60
C GLN A 139 7.80 -13.34 -12.94
N ALA A 140 6.74 -14.12 -12.90
CA ALA A 140 6.09 -14.62 -14.12
C ALA A 140 5.53 -13.48 -15.00
N PHE A 141 5.04 -12.39 -14.39
CA PHE A 141 4.62 -11.21 -15.15
C PHE A 141 5.78 -10.52 -15.87
N ILE A 142 6.98 -10.56 -15.31
CA ILE A 142 8.20 -10.06 -15.95
C ILE A 142 8.62 -11.01 -17.08
N ASP A 143 8.69 -12.31 -16.80
CA ASP A 143 9.15 -13.33 -17.75
C ASP A 143 8.31 -13.40 -19.02
N HIS A 144 7.03 -13.06 -18.94
CA HIS A 144 6.07 -13.10 -20.05
C HIS A 144 5.71 -11.74 -20.61
N ASP A 145 6.38 -10.63 -20.22
CA ASP A 145 5.97 -9.28 -20.61
C ASP A 145 4.46 -9.03 -20.42
N ALA A 146 3.91 -9.51 -19.29
CA ALA A 146 2.47 -9.50 -19.01
C ALA A 146 1.94 -8.09 -18.65
N PHE A 147 2.63 -7.06 -19.09
CA PHE A 147 2.28 -5.64 -18.91
C PHE A 147 2.91 -4.78 -20.02
N GLN A 148 2.36 -3.58 -20.22
CA GLN A 148 2.96 -2.54 -21.06
C GLN A 148 3.06 -1.23 -20.25
N CYS A 149 1.98 -0.47 -20.11
CA CYS A 149 2.01 0.78 -19.34
C CYS A 149 2.14 0.55 -17.81
N GLY A 150 1.91 -0.66 -17.32
CA GLY A 150 2.04 -1.01 -15.90
C GLY A 150 0.88 -0.58 -15.01
N TYR A 151 -0.06 0.23 -15.49
CA TYR A 151 -1.11 0.79 -14.63
C TYR A 151 -2.03 -0.25 -14.01
N CYS A 152 -2.52 -1.21 -14.77
CA CYS A 152 -3.38 -2.29 -14.27
C CYS A 152 -2.60 -3.43 -13.59
N THR A 153 -1.28 -3.48 -13.77
CA THR A 153 -0.44 -4.63 -13.39
C THR A 153 -0.54 -5.01 -11.91
N PRO A 154 -0.52 -4.11 -10.94
CA PRO A 154 -0.71 -4.47 -9.54
C PRO A 154 -2.04 -5.19 -9.29
N GLY A 155 -3.14 -4.67 -9.83
CA GLY A 155 -4.45 -5.29 -9.72
C GLY A 155 -4.54 -6.65 -10.43
N GLN A 156 -3.89 -6.78 -11.60
CA GLN A 156 -3.80 -8.06 -12.33
C GLN A 156 -3.06 -9.11 -11.50
N ILE A 157 -1.90 -8.77 -10.93
CA ILE A 157 -1.11 -9.69 -10.09
C ILE A 157 -1.90 -10.11 -8.85
N MET A 158 -2.50 -9.17 -8.12
CA MET A 158 -3.29 -9.48 -6.92
C MET A 158 -4.49 -10.37 -7.25
N SER A 159 -5.17 -10.09 -8.36
CA SER A 159 -6.30 -10.88 -8.83
C SER A 159 -5.86 -12.28 -9.31
N ALA A 160 -4.71 -12.38 -9.98
CA ALA A 160 -4.15 -13.65 -10.43
C ALA A 160 -3.80 -14.57 -9.26
N ILE A 161 -3.19 -14.01 -8.18
CA ILE A 161 -2.92 -14.77 -6.95
C ILE A 161 -4.22 -15.31 -6.36
N GLY A 162 -5.25 -14.47 -6.27
CA GLY A 162 -6.56 -14.90 -5.80
C GLY A 162 -7.17 -15.98 -6.70
N CYS A 163 -7.12 -15.83 -8.02
CA CYS A 163 -7.60 -16.80 -9.00
C CYS A 163 -6.97 -18.18 -8.81
N VAL A 164 -5.64 -18.24 -8.58
CA VAL A 164 -4.92 -19.49 -8.32
C VAL A 164 -5.34 -20.09 -6.98
N ARG A 165 -5.38 -19.30 -5.90
CA ARG A 165 -5.77 -19.75 -4.57
C ARG A 165 -7.20 -20.26 -4.49
N GLU A 166 -8.09 -19.67 -5.25
CA GLU A 166 -9.50 -20.05 -5.37
C GLU A 166 -9.71 -21.30 -6.27
N GLY A 167 -8.64 -21.84 -6.88
CA GLY A 167 -8.69 -23.04 -7.73
C GLY A 167 -9.19 -22.78 -9.15
N HIS A 168 -9.28 -21.52 -9.58
CA HIS A 168 -9.85 -21.13 -10.88
C HIS A 168 -8.81 -21.00 -12.01
N ALA A 169 -7.58 -21.48 -11.80
CA ALA A 169 -6.53 -21.47 -12.82
C ALA A 169 -6.33 -22.84 -13.51
N SER A 170 -7.40 -23.65 -13.63
CA SER A 170 -7.32 -25.00 -14.19
C SER A 170 -7.07 -25.04 -15.72
N SER A 171 -7.52 -24.03 -16.45
CA SER A 171 -7.35 -23.89 -17.90
C SER A 171 -7.27 -22.42 -18.30
N ASP A 172 -6.78 -22.16 -19.52
CA ASP A 172 -6.76 -20.80 -20.08
C ASP A 172 -8.15 -20.16 -20.14
N ALA A 173 -9.17 -20.94 -20.44
CA ALA A 173 -10.55 -20.46 -20.47
C ALA A 173 -11.03 -20.06 -19.07
N ALA A 174 -10.74 -20.88 -18.04
CA ALA A 174 -11.06 -20.56 -16.66
C ALA A 174 -10.31 -19.31 -16.20
N ILE A 175 -9.00 -19.20 -16.51
CA ILE A 175 -8.22 -18.00 -16.19
C ILE A 175 -8.86 -16.75 -16.81
N ARG A 176 -9.20 -16.77 -18.10
CA ARG A 176 -9.85 -15.62 -18.77
C ARG A 176 -11.17 -15.25 -18.12
N GLU A 177 -12.00 -16.23 -17.77
CA GLU A 177 -13.28 -16.01 -17.10
C GLU A 177 -13.07 -15.34 -15.73
N TYR A 178 -12.26 -15.93 -14.86
CA TYR A 178 -12.08 -15.44 -13.50
C TYR A 178 -11.20 -14.19 -13.40
N MET A 179 -10.49 -13.82 -14.46
CA MET A 179 -9.73 -12.56 -14.58
C MET A 179 -10.49 -11.48 -15.36
N SER A 180 -11.71 -11.76 -15.86
CA SER A 180 -12.48 -10.84 -16.71
C SER A 180 -12.80 -9.48 -16.06
N GLY A 181 -12.84 -9.42 -14.72
CA GLY A 181 -13.01 -8.18 -13.96
C GLY A 181 -11.78 -7.27 -13.90
N ASN A 182 -10.63 -7.72 -14.45
CA ASN A 182 -9.39 -6.95 -14.45
C ASN A 182 -9.04 -6.48 -15.87
N LEU A 183 -9.32 -5.20 -16.17
CA LEU A 183 -9.15 -4.63 -17.49
C LEU A 183 -7.69 -4.24 -17.77
N CYS A 184 -7.20 -4.56 -18.96
CA CYS A 184 -5.92 -4.10 -19.48
C CYS A 184 -6.15 -3.36 -20.80
N ARG A 185 -6.00 -2.03 -20.83
CA ARG A 185 -6.20 -1.23 -22.04
C ARG A 185 -5.13 -1.47 -23.10
N CYS A 186 -3.95 -1.93 -22.69
CA CYS A 186 -2.86 -2.32 -23.60
C CYS A 186 -3.05 -3.70 -24.23
N ALA A 187 -4.10 -4.41 -23.84
CA ALA A 187 -4.47 -5.74 -24.34
C ALA A 187 -3.41 -6.84 -24.09
N ALA A 188 -2.67 -6.78 -22.97
CA ALA A 188 -1.66 -7.79 -22.60
C ALA A 188 -2.28 -9.12 -22.12
N TYR A 189 -3.56 -9.39 -22.40
CA TYR A 189 -4.30 -10.56 -21.88
C TYR A 189 -3.65 -11.92 -22.19
N PRO A 190 -3.12 -12.19 -23.42
CA PRO A 190 -2.48 -13.47 -23.68
C PRO A 190 -1.26 -13.70 -22.78
N ASN A 191 -0.46 -12.66 -22.58
CA ASN A 191 0.75 -12.70 -21.75
C ASN A 191 0.39 -12.87 -20.27
N ILE A 192 -0.68 -12.21 -19.80
CA ILE A 192 -1.21 -12.38 -18.44
C ILE A 192 -1.64 -13.83 -18.20
N VAL A 193 -2.33 -14.45 -19.13
CA VAL A 193 -2.73 -15.88 -19.05
C VAL A 193 -1.50 -16.77 -18.99
N ALA A 194 -0.47 -16.52 -19.82
CA ALA A 194 0.78 -17.26 -19.82
C ALA A 194 1.52 -17.13 -18.49
N ALA A 195 1.61 -15.91 -17.94
CA ALA A 195 2.22 -15.65 -16.63
C ALA A 195 1.50 -16.42 -15.50
N ILE A 196 0.17 -16.43 -15.49
CA ILE A 196 -0.61 -17.17 -14.49
C ILE A 196 -0.35 -18.67 -14.60
N ASN A 197 -0.29 -19.20 -15.81
CA ASN A 197 0.02 -20.61 -16.05
C ASN A 197 1.41 -21.02 -15.53
N GLN A 198 2.42 -20.17 -15.69
CA GLN A 198 3.75 -20.40 -15.12
C GLN A 198 3.70 -20.35 -13.58
N ALA A 199 3.14 -19.27 -13.02
CA ALA A 199 3.19 -19.04 -11.59
C ALA A 199 2.38 -20.04 -10.76
N LYS A 200 1.25 -20.56 -11.29
CA LYS A 200 0.35 -21.44 -10.53
C LYS A 200 1.02 -22.73 -10.04
N GLY A 201 2.03 -23.24 -10.76
CA GLY A 201 2.82 -24.40 -10.33
C GLY A 201 3.67 -24.09 -9.12
N LEU A 202 4.37 -22.96 -9.16
CA LEU A 202 5.29 -22.50 -8.11
C LEU A 202 4.56 -22.06 -6.82
N MET A 203 3.31 -21.59 -6.94
CA MET A 203 2.50 -21.15 -5.80
C MET A 203 1.90 -22.30 -4.98
N LYS A 204 1.89 -23.54 -5.50
CA LYS A 204 1.40 -24.73 -4.77
C LYS A 204 2.44 -25.28 -3.79
N GLU A 205 3.70 -24.86 -3.92
CA GLU A 205 4.82 -25.33 -3.13
C GLU A 205 5.16 -24.39 -1.96
N THR A 206 4.45 -23.27 -1.82
CA THR A 206 4.61 -22.27 -0.75
C THR A 206 3.35 -22.20 0.12
#